data_9f570e2306f74ad480ee44e00384a773
#
_entry.id   9f570e2306f74ad480ee44e00384a773
#
_cell.length_a   1.000
_cell.length_b   1.000
_cell.length_c   1.000
_cell.angle_alpha   90.00
_cell.angle_beta   90.00
_cell.angle_gamma   90.00
#
_symmetry.space_group_name_H-M   'P 1'
#
loop_
_entity.id
_entity.type
_entity.pdbx_description
1 polymer ?
#
loop_
_entity_poly.entity_id
_entity_poly.type
_entity_poly.pdbx_seq_one_letter_code
_entity_poly.pdbx_strand_id
1 'polypeptide(L)'
;MKKLLTALMILAAAATLKASTDGYVMLSVFSPGQIPIAATSLNGVRLNALYGECQNLNGLDVGLVGRVRENVNGLQIAAVNSVGTDVVGAQLGLVNFVEADFAGFQFALWNDVGATAKGFQLGLVNRANALEGLQIGLLNFIDDPQQTCRCLPIVNFGW
;
A
#
# COMPACT_ATOMS: atom_id res chain seq x y z
N MET A 1 8.27 30.22 -18.22
CA MET A 1 6.81 30.40 -18.38
C MET A 1 6.17 29.34 -19.30
N LYS A 2 6.68 29.07 -20.53
CA LYS A 2 6.08 28.07 -21.45
C LYS A 2 5.98 26.65 -20.83
N LYS A 3 7.03 26.19 -20.15
CA LYS A 3 7.03 24.84 -19.49
C LYS A 3 6.02 24.72 -18.35
N LEU A 4 5.78 25.82 -17.62
CA LEU A 4 4.77 25.86 -16.55
C LEU A 4 3.35 25.85 -17.13
N LEU A 5 3.14 26.54 -18.26
CA LEU A 5 1.87 26.54 -18.98
C LEU A 5 1.55 25.16 -19.57
N THR A 6 2.56 24.47 -20.10
CA THR A 6 2.40 23.11 -20.64
C THR A 6 2.08 22.11 -19.52
N ALA A 7 2.73 22.21 -18.35
CA ALA A 7 2.40 21.39 -17.18
C ALA A 7 0.98 21.67 -16.67
N LEU A 8 0.55 22.95 -16.66
CA LEU A 8 -0.80 23.34 -16.27
C LEU A 8 -1.86 22.85 -17.28
N MET A 9 -1.54 22.87 -18.60
CA MET A 9 -2.43 22.31 -19.63
C MET A 9 -2.54 20.79 -19.56
N ILE A 10 -1.46 20.08 -19.25
CA ILE A 10 -1.50 18.62 -19.03
C ILE A 10 -2.34 18.31 -17.78
N LEU A 11 -2.20 19.10 -16.72
CA LEU A 11 -3.01 18.97 -15.51
C LEU A 11 -4.50 19.29 -15.77
N ALA A 12 -4.79 20.30 -16.61
CA ALA A 12 -6.16 20.66 -17.00
C ALA A 12 -6.79 19.64 -17.95
N ALA A 13 -6.00 19.03 -18.85
CA ALA A 13 -6.48 17.95 -19.73
C ALA A 13 -6.81 16.67 -18.94
N ALA A 14 -6.09 16.39 -17.86
CA ALA A 14 -6.43 15.30 -16.94
C ALA A 14 -7.77 15.57 -16.19
N ALA A 15 -8.12 16.84 -15.96
CA ALA A 15 -9.36 17.22 -15.28
C ALA A 15 -10.63 17.01 -16.12
N THR A 16 -10.52 16.82 -17.43
CA THR A 16 -11.65 16.55 -18.33
C THR A 16 -11.96 15.07 -18.52
N LEU A 17 -11.16 14.17 -17.94
CA LEU A 17 -11.50 12.75 -17.85
C LEU A 17 -12.73 12.63 -16.93
N LYS A 18 -13.87 12.39 -17.54
CA LYS A 18 -15.18 12.19 -16.90
C LYS A 18 -14.98 11.25 -15.71
N ALA A 19 -15.42 11.65 -14.53
CA ALA A 19 -15.40 10.80 -13.33
C ALA A 19 -16.27 9.56 -13.58
N SER A 20 -15.65 8.54 -14.15
CA SER A 20 -16.12 7.17 -14.09
C SER A 20 -15.85 6.70 -12.66
N THR A 21 -16.73 5.87 -12.11
CA THR A 21 -16.53 5.23 -10.81
C THR A 21 -15.23 4.41 -10.77
N ASP A 22 -14.64 4.12 -11.92
CA ASP A 22 -13.38 3.41 -12.11
C ASP A 22 -12.40 4.29 -12.89
N GLY A 23 -11.34 4.74 -12.25
CA GLY A 23 -10.25 5.48 -12.90
C GLY A 23 -9.14 4.53 -13.36
N TYR A 24 -8.51 4.82 -14.50
CA TYR A 24 -7.34 4.05 -14.98
C TYR A 24 -6.01 4.73 -14.60
N VAL A 25 -6.02 6.04 -14.38
CA VAL A 25 -4.85 6.81 -13.96
C VAL A 25 -5.27 7.83 -12.92
N MET A 26 -4.55 7.88 -11.82
CA MET A 26 -4.74 8.87 -10.76
C MET A 26 -3.44 9.64 -10.54
N LEU A 27 -3.54 10.96 -10.56
CA LEU A 27 -2.43 11.85 -10.23
C LEU A 27 -2.79 12.64 -8.96
N SER A 28 -1.91 12.61 -7.99
CA SER A 28 -2.07 13.33 -6.74
C SER A 28 -0.78 14.05 -6.36
N VAL A 29 -0.90 15.31 -5.94
CA VAL A 29 0.19 16.00 -5.23
C VAL A 29 -0.03 15.82 -3.73
N PHE A 30 -1.23 16.12 -3.26
CA PHE A 30 -1.69 15.86 -1.90
C PHE A 30 -3.24 15.77 -1.90
N SER A 31 -3.83 14.97 -1.05
CA SER A 31 -5.29 14.97 -0.85
C SER A 31 -5.68 16.21 0.00
N PRO A 32 -6.69 16.99 -0.41
CA PRO A 32 -7.73 16.76 -1.43
C PRO A 32 -7.36 17.19 -2.87
N GLY A 33 -6.15 17.65 -3.14
CA GLY A 33 -5.69 18.10 -4.46
C GLY A 33 -5.31 16.94 -5.39
N GLN A 34 -6.17 15.93 -5.55
CA GLN A 34 -5.97 14.79 -6.43
C GLN A 34 -7.08 14.65 -7.48
N ILE A 35 -6.74 14.02 -8.60
CA ILE A 35 -7.66 13.76 -9.71
C ILE A 35 -7.49 12.29 -10.14
N PRO A 36 -8.57 11.49 -10.14
CA PRO A 36 -9.90 11.75 -9.58
C PRO A 36 -9.92 11.85 -8.05
N ILE A 37 -11.08 12.18 -7.48
CA ILE A 37 -11.24 12.38 -6.02
C ILE A 37 -11.02 11.08 -5.22
N ALA A 38 -10.71 11.21 -3.92
CA ALA A 38 -10.34 10.11 -3.03
C ALA A 38 -11.39 8.97 -2.87
N ALA A 39 -12.65 9.22 -3.21
CA ALA A 39 -13.73 8.23 -3.15
C ALA A 39 -13.78 7.30 -4.36
N THR A 40 -12.83 7.40 -5.30
CA THR A 40 -12.81 6.62 -6.54
C THR A 40 -12.00 5.34 -6.34
N SER A 41 -12.52 4.21 -6.81
CA SER A 41 -11.75 2.99 -6.99
C SER A 41 -10.87 3.12 -8.23
N LEU A 42 -9.62 2.67 -8.13
CA LEU A 42 -8.65 2.76 -9.20
C LEU A 42 -8.34 1.38 -9.77
N ASN A 43 -8.55 1.26 -11.10
CA ASN A 43 -8.10 0.09 -11.87
C ASN A 43 -6.99 0.54 -12.82
N GLY A 44 -5.71 0.55 -12.36
CA GLY A 44 -4.60 0.98 -13.20
C GLY A 44 -3.41 1.55 -12.41
N VAL A 45 -3.03 2.80 -12.68
CA VAL A 45 -1.82 3.40 -12.12
C VAL A 45 -2.14 4.65 -11.31
N ARG A 46 -1.64 4.70 -10.08
CA ARG A 46 -1.63 5.91 -9.24
C ARG A 46 -0.22 6.42 -9.08
N LEU A 47 -0.05 7.72 -9.35
CA LEU A 47 1.18 8.45 -9.06
C LEU A 47 0.85 9.55 -8.04
N ASN A 48 1.43 9.47 -6.86
CA ASN A 48 1.24 10.47 -5.83
C ASN A 48 2.58 11.09 -5.43
N ALA A 49 2.68 12.43 -5.49
CA ALA A 49 3.93 13.12 -5.16
C ALA A 49 4.18 13.17 -3.65
N LEU A 50 3.15 13.48 -2.84
CA LEU A 50 3.25 13.57 -1.39
C LEU A 50 2.27 12.62 -0.71
N TYR A 51 0.97 12.77 -0.97
CA TYR A 51 -0.08 11.97 -0.36
C TYR A 51 -1.19 11.66 -1.35
N GLY A 52 -1.47 10.40 -1.58
CA GLY A 52 -2.57 9.94 -2.43
C GLY A 52 -3.50 9.02 -1.67
N GLU A 53 -4.81 9.22 -1.87
CA GLU A 53 -5.84 8.39 -1.25
C GLU A 53 -6.84 7.90 -2.29
N CYS A 54 -7.25 6.63 -2.21
CA CYS A 54 -8.33 6.06 -3.00
C CYS A 54 -9.12 5.05 -2.18
N GLN A 55 -10.27 4.63 -2.70
CA GLN A 55 -11.10 3.64 -2.02
C GLN A 55 -10.53 2.25 -2.20
N ASN A 56 -10.45 1.78 -3.43
CA ASN A 56 -9.80 0.51 -3.78
C ASN A 56 -8.72 0.73 -4.84
N LEU A 57 -7.71 -0.11 -4.84
CA LEU A 57 -6.62 -0.09 -5.81
C LEU A 57 -6.46 -1.46 -6.47
N ASN A 58 -6.66 -1.52 -7.79
CA ASN A 58 -6.29 -2.67 -8.61
C ASN A 58 -5.20 -2.23 -9.60
N GLY A 59 -3.94 -2.53 -9.32
CA GLY A 59 -2.82 -2.18 -10.20
C GLY A 59 -1.58 -1.65 -9.49
N LEU A 60 -1.06 -0.50 -9.93
CA LEU A 60 0.20 0.08 -9.45
C LEU A 60 -0.02 1.39 -8.71
N ASP A 61 0.57 1.53 -7.53
CA ASP A 61 0.65 2.75 -6.76
C ASP A 61 2.11 3.15 -6.53
N VAL A 62 2.48 4.35 -6.93
CA VAL A 62 3.83 4.88 -6.72
C VAL A 62 3.76 6.27 -6.11
N GLY A 63 4.45 6.47 -4.98
CA GLY A 63 4.45 7.78 -4.34
C GLY A 63 5.24 7.88 -3.05
N LEU A 64 5.01 8.94 -2.29
CA LEU A 64 5.62 9.11 -0.98
C LEU A 64 4.75 8.49 0.12
N VAL A 65 3.46 8.83 0.15
CA VAL A 65 2.48 8.24 1.08
C VAL A 65 1.27 7.77 0.28
N GLY A 66 1.05 6.46 0.24
CA GLY A 66 -0.08 5.82 -0.41
C GLY A 66 -1.08 5.30 0.61
N ARG A 67 -2.31 5.85 0.63
CA ARG A 67 -3.40 5.33 1.43
C ARG A 67 -4.49 4.73 0.56
N VAL A 68 -4.91 3.52 0.90
CA VAL A 68 -6.09 2.87 0.34
C VAL A 68 -7.04 2.56 1.48
N ARG A 69 -8.28 3.01 1.38
CA ARG A 69 -9.26 2.87 2.46
C ARG A 69 -9.77 1.44 2.61
N GLU A 70 -9.85 0.74 1.52
CA GLU A 70 -10.35 -0.63 1.46
C GLU A 70 -9.25 -1.56 0.93
N ASN A 71 -9.44 -2.18 -0.23
CA ASN A 71 -8.61 -3.27 -0.71
C ASN A 71 -7.55 -2.84 -1.72
N VAL A 72 -6.42 -3.54 -1.68
CA VAL A 72 -5.36 -3.46 -2.68
C VAL A 72 -5.18 -4.81 -3.38
N ASN A 73 -5.19 -4.77 -4.71
CA ASN A 73 -4.80 -5.90 -5.54
C ASN A 73 -3.75 -5.42 -6.55
N GLY A 74 -2.47 -5.70 -6.27
CA GLY A 74 -1.38 -5.25 -7.13
C GLY A 74 -0.10 -4.86 -6.38
N LEU A 75 0.53 -3.78 -6.83
CA LEU A 75 1.82 -3.31 -6.31
C LEU A 75 1.73 -1.88 -5.76
N GLN A 76 2.13 -1.70 -4.50
CA GLN A 76 2.34 -0.39 -3.90
C GLN A 76 3.83 -0.14 -3.64
N ILE A 77 4.33 1.02 -4.08
CA ILE A 77 5.69 1.48 -3.87
C ILE A 77 5.63 2.90 -3.29
N ALA A 78 5.75 3.03 -1.98
CA ALA A 78 5.77 4.33 -1.32
C ALA A 78 6.60 4.28 -0.05
N ALA A 79 7.07 5.43 0.45
CA ALA A 79 7.73 5.44 1.75
C ALA A 79 6.80 4.94 2.87
N VAL A 80 5.52 5.31 2.81
CA VAL A 80 4.48 4.79 3.70
C VAL A 80 3.32 4.24 2.87
N ASN A 81 3.03 2.96 3.02
CA ASN A 81 1.85 2.30 2.49
C ASN A 81 0.87 2.02 3.64
N SER A 82 -0.39 2.44 3.50
CA SER A 82 -1.44 2.22 4.48
C SER A 82 -2.70 1.70 3.79
N VAL A 83 -3.19 0.56 4.24
CA VAL A 83 -4.39 -0.10 3.67
C VAL A 83 -5.35 -0.46 4.79
N GLY A 84 -6.60 -0.03 4.63
CA GLY A 84 -7.64 -0.16 5.65
C GLY A 84 -8.30 -1.54 5.72
N THR A 85 -8.12 -2.39 4.71
CA THR A 85 -8.59 -3.79 4.77
C THR A 85 -7.53 -4.72 4.20
N ASP A 86 -7.79 -5.38 3.07
CA ASP A 86 -6.97 -6.48 2.59
C ASP A 86 -5.98 -6.06 1.49
N VAL A 87 -4.87 -6.77 1.44
CA VAL A 87 -3.87 -6.62 0.38
C VAL A 87 -3.59 -7.97 -0.25
N VAL A 88 -3.69 -8.00 -1.59
CA VAL A 88 -3.20 -9.11 -2.40
C VAL A 88 -2.17 -8.58 -3.39
N GLY A 89 -0.91 -8.99 -3.25
CA GLY A 89 0.17 -8.54 -4.13
C GLY A 89 1.45 -8.16 -3.42
N ALA A 90 2.02 -6.99 -3.73
CA ALA A 90 3.28 -6.58 -3.12
C ALA A 90 3.24 -5.13 -2.59
N GLN A 91 3.91 -4.91 -1.45
CA GLN A 91 4.13 -3.59 -0.88
C GLN A 91 5.62 -3.37 -0.63
N LEU A 92 6.16 -2.28 -1.17
CA LEU A 92 7.55 -1.88 -1.01
C LEU A 92 7.60 -0.48 -0.40
N GLY A 93 8.30 -0.33 0.73
CA GLY A 93 8.36 0.96 1.40
C GLY A 93 9.37 1.06 2.54
N LEU A 94 9.22 2.08 3.35
CA LEU A 94 9.87 2.16 4.66
C LEU A 94 8.94 1.61 5.74
N VAL A 95 7.64 1.85 5.59
CA VAL A 95 6.61 1.37 6.50
C VAL A 95 5.41 0.87 5.71
N ASN A 96 4.98 -0.34 5.98
CA ASN A 96 3.77 -0.94 5.43
C ASN A 96 2.79 -1.25 6.57
N PHE A 97 1.57 -0.71 6.48
CA PHE A 97 0.46 -0.99 7.38
C PHE A 97 -0.70 -1.60 6.62
N VAL A 98 -1.18 -2.74 7.08
CA VAL A 98 -2.40 -3.41 6.59
C VAL A 98 -3.28 -3.68 7.81
N GLU A 99 -4.50 -3.15 7.83
CA GLU A 99 -5.37 -3.28 9.02
C GLU A 99 -5.99 -4.69 9.13
N ALA A 100 -6.16 -5.40 8.01
CA ALA A 100 -6.71 -6.76 7.99
C ALA A 100 -5.72 -7.77 7.40
N ASP A 101 -6.12 -8.53 6.35
CA ASP A 101 -5.32 -9.62 5.82
C ASP A 101 -4.34 -9.16 4.73
N PHE A 102 -3.18 -9.77 4.73
CA PHE A 102 -2.16 -9.57 3.69
C PHE A 102 -1.84 -10.91 3.01
N ALA A 103 -1.78 -10.90 1.67
CA ALA A 103 -1.34 -12.04 0.88
C ALA A 103 -0.33 -11.63 -0.19
N GLY A 104 0.92 -12.10 -0.08
CA GLY A 104 1.95 -11.85 -1.08
C GLY A 104 3.34 -11.51 -0.52
N PHE A 105 3.90 -10.35 -0.93
CA PHE A 105 5.26 -9.94 -0.57
C PHE A 105 5.29 -8.52 0.01
N GLN A 106 5.83 -8.36 1.23
CA GLN A 106 6.10 -7.07 1.86
C GLN A 106 7.61 -6.86 2.06
N PHE A 107 8.08 -5.68 1.68
CA PHE A 107 9.44 -5.22 1.95
C PHE A 107 9.40 -3.81 2.54
N ALA A 108 9.85 -3.67 3.79
CA ALA A 108 9.99 -2.36 4.46
C ALA A 108 10.92 -2.47 5.67
N LEU A 109 11.26 -1.34 6.28
CA LEU A 109 11.89 -1.36 7.60
C LEU A 109 10.91 -1.88 8.66
N TRP A 110 9.62 -1.50 8.53
CA TRP A 110 8.53 -1.94 9.40
C TRP A 110 7.35 -2.46 8.57
N ASN A 111 7.01 -3.73 8.75
CA ASN A 111 5.80 -4.33 8.21
C ASN A 111 4.85 -4.68 9.36
N ASP A 112 3.61 -4.22 9.28
CA ASP A 112 2.56 -4.46 10.27
C ASP A 112 1.28 -4.95 9.58
N VAL A 113 0.79 -6.12 9.98
CA VAL A 113 -0.45 -6.72 9.49
C VAL A 113 -1.36 -7.02 10.68
N GLY A 114 -2.52 -6.38 10.69
CA GLY A 114 -3.48 -6.44 11.79
C GLY A 114 -4.20 -7.77 11.94
N ALA A 115 -4.24 -8.61 10.90
CA ALA A 115 -4.81 -9.95 10.96
C ALA A 115 -3.81 -10.99 10.43
N THR A 116 -4.10 -11.71 9.35
CA THR A 116 -3.24 -12.80 8.87
C THR A 116 -2.27 -12.30 7.79
N ALA A 117 -0.98 -12.53 7.98
CA ALA A 117 0.03 -12.36 6.94
C ALA A 117 0.27 -13.70 6.23
N LYS A 118 -0.13 -13.78 4.95
CA LYS A 118 0.10 -14.92 4.07
C LYS A 118 1.19 -14.62 3.06
N GLY A 119 2.30 -15.37 3.11
CA GLY A 119 3.40 -15.23 2.18
C GLY A 119 4.70 -14.76 2.83
N PHE A 120 5.27 -13.64 2.37
CA PHE A 120 6.62 -13.26 2.74
C PHE A 120 6.72 -11.80 3.21
N GLN A 121 7.27 -11.60 4.41
CA GLN A 121 7.60 -10.28 4.95
C GLN A 121 9.12 -10.17 5.15
N LEU A 122 9.73 -9.14 4.57
CA LEU A 122 11.15 -8.83 4.73
C LEU A 122 11.30 -7.42 5.28
N GLY A 123 11.94 -7.29 6.45
CA GLY A 123 12.11 -5.99 7.09
C GLY A 123 13.05 -6.01 8.28
N LEU A 124 13.21 -4.89 8.96
CA LEU A 124 13.87 -4.89 10.27
C LEU A 124 12.91 -5.39 11.35
N VAL A 125 11.66 -4.93 11.28
CA VAL A 125 10.58 -5.38 12.17
C VAL A 125 9.42 -5.86 11.34
N ASN A 126 8.98 -7.08 11.57
CA ASN A 126 7.79 -7.65 10.97
C ASN A 126 6.82 -8.04 12.08
N ARG A 127 5.56 -7.64 11.96
CA ARG A 127 4.50 -7.95 12.89
C ARG A 127 3.26 -8.45 12.14
N ALA A 128 2.63 -9.48 12.66
CA ALA A 128 1.33 -9.97 12.20
C ALA A 128 0.55 -10.55 13.39
N ASN A 129 -0.77 -10.54 13.36
CA ASN A 129 -1.54 -11.29 14.36
C ASN A 129 -1.38 -12.78 14.16
N ALA A 130 -1.54 -13.25 12.91
CA ALA A 130 -1.27 -14.65 12.54
C ALA A 130 -0.34 -14.69 11.32
N LEU A 131 0.45 -15.75 11.18
CA LEU A 131 1.38 -15.93 10.07
C LEU A 131 1.12 -17.27 9.36
N GLU A 132 0.89 -17.19 8.04
CA GLU A 132 0.91 -18.32 7.12
C GLU A 132 2.01 -18.08 6.07
N GLY A 133 3.27 -18.30 6.43
CA GLY A 133 4.39 -18.01 5.56
C GLY A 133 5.70 -17.73 6.30
N LEU A 134 6.47 -16.73 5.83
CA LEU A 134 7.81 -16.46 6.29
C LEU A 134 8.02 -14.97 6.60
N GLN A 135 8.56 -14.68 7.79
CA GLN A 135 9.09 -13.37 8.16
C GLN A 135 10.61 -13.44 8.29
N ILE A 136 11.32 -12.51 7.63
CA ILE A 136 12.77 -12.33 7.78
C ILE A 136 13.05 -10.91 8.24
N GLY A 137 13.70 -10.75 9.39
CA GLY A 137 14.00 -9.45 9.96
C GLY A 137 14.77 -9.54 11.28
N LEU A 138 15.19 -8.40 11.81
CA LEU A 138 15.84 -8.40 13.13
C LEU A 138 14.88 -8.84 14.22
N LEU A 139 13.60 -8.43 14.12
CA LEU A 139 12.54 -8.78 15.06
C LEU A 139 11.30 -9.18 14.27
N ASN A 140 10.78 -10.37 14.53
CA ASN A 140 9.59 -10.90 13.90
C ASN A 140 8.58 -11.26 14.99
N PHE A 141 7.39 -10.65 14.96
CA PHE A 141 6.34 -10.80 15.97
C PHE A 141 5.12 -11.47 15.38
N ILE A 142 4.57 -12.44 16.11
CA ILE A 142 3.26 -13.03 15.88
C ILE A 142 2.45 -12.89 17.17
N ASP A 143 1.33 -12.17 17.09
CA ASP A 143 0.51 -11.87 18.27
C ASP A 143 -0.50 -12.99 18.60
N ASP A 144 -0.62 -14.03 17.76
CA ASP A 144 -1.52 -15.17 18.00
C ASP A 144 -1.19 -15.88 19.31
N PRO A 145 -2.15 -15.96 20.25
CA PRO A 145 -1.98 -16.66 21.52
C PRO A 145 -1.66 -18.16 21.39
N GLN A 146 -2.01 -18.78 20.27
CA GLN A 146 -1.80 -20.19 20.01
C GLN A 146 -0.41 -20.51 19.48
N GLN A 147 0.32 -19.50 19.01
CA GLN A 147 1.70 -19.65 18.54
C GLN A 147 2.68 -19.78 19.70
N THR A 148 3.52 -20.79 19.62
CA THR A 148 4.54 -21.08 20.65
C THR A 148 5.66 -20.04 20.66
N CYS A 149 6.01 -19.51 19.48
CA CYS A 149 7.10 -18.54 19.30
C CYS A 149 6.54 -17.21 18.81
N ARG A 150 6.23 -16.31 19.75
CA ARG A 150 5.64 -15.00 19.45
C ARG A 150 6.64 -13.97 18.96
N CYS A 151 7.90 -14.12 19.27
CA CYS A 151 8.97 -13.21 18.83
C CYS A 151 10.22 -14.02 18.53
N LEU A 152 10.63 -14.02 17.28
CA LEU A 152 11.87 -14.67 16.85
C LEU A 152 12.77 -13.65 16.12
N PRO A 153 14.06 -13.59 16.46
CA PRO A 153 15.03 -12.84 15.68
C PRO A 153 15.37 -13.58 14.39
N ILE A 154 15.71 -12.83 13.35
CA ILE A 154 16.19 -13.24 12.04
C ILE A 154 15.11 -13.91 11.19
N VAL A 155 14.50 -15.00 11.62
CA VAL A 155 13.51 -15.76 10.83
C VAL A 155 12.38 -16.22 11.72
N ASN A 156 11.14 -16.04 11.26
CA ASN A 156 9.95 -16.62 11.83
C ASN A 156 9.10 -17.23 10.71
N PHE A 157 8.38 -18.31 10.98
CA PHE A 157 7.53 -19.00 10.02
C PHE A 157 6.26 -19.54 10.68
N GLY A 158 5.17 -19.55 9.91
CA GLY A 158 3.86 -20.05 10.34
C GLY A 158 3.15 -20.79 9.18
N TRP A 159 2.19 -21.67 9.52
CA TRP A 159 1.34 -22.41 8.60
C TRP A 159 -0.05 -22.64 9.19
#